data_014932ff69e6b0362590bfe42348ab65
#
_entry.id   014932ff69e6b0362590bfe42348ab65
#
_cell.length_a   1.000
_cell.length_b   1.000
_cell.length_c   1.000
_cell.angle_alpha   90.00
_cell.angle_beta   90.00
_cell.angle_gamma   90.00
#
_symmetry.space_group_name_H-M   'P 1'
#
loop_
_entity.id
_entity.type
_entity.pdbx_description
1 polymer ?
#
loop_
_entity_poly.entity_id
_entity_poly.type
_entity_poly.pdbx_seq_one_letter_code
_entity_poly.pdbx_strand_id
1 'polypeptide(L)'
;MKRAVLVLGPVLALGMLLAACSSAPEPAPPPPPATPTAPPAIALPPKPPASEPEKDLCGLKDAQAFVGKPRTSLPAPVDPSRWRVACTTCPVTMDYRADRLNILFNADTGVVQEVKCG
;
A
#
# COMPACT_ATOMS: atom_id res chain seq x y z
N MET A 1 32.07 -26.26 46.97
CA MET A 1 31.05 -26.99 47.76
C MET A 1 29.92 -27.31 46.78
N LYS A 2 30.05 -28.46 46.16
CA LYS A 2 29.29 -29.70 46.29
C LYS A 2 27.79 -29.51 46.54
N ARG A 3 26.97 -29.85 45.53
CA ARG A 3 25.91 -30.87 45.70
C ARG A 3 25.29 -31.19 44.33
N ALA A 4 25.64 -32.38 43.86
CA ALA A 4 24.93 -33.12 42.83
C ALA A 4 23.64 -33.68 43.45
N VAL A 5 22.53 -33.64 42.71
CA VAL A 5 21.39 -34.54 42.96
C VAL A 5 21.02 -35.16 41.62
N LEU A 6 21.39 -36.40 41.52
CA LEU A 6 21.02 -37.39 40.51
C LEU A 6 19.62 -37.92 40.91
N VAL A 7 18.62 -37.85 40.05
CA VAL A 7 17.41 -38.65 40.20
C VAL A 7 17.12 -39.34 38.88
N LEU A 8 17.43 -40.61 38.89
CA LEU A 8 17.03 -41.61 37.90
C LEU A 8 15.53 -41.94 38.14
N GLY A 9 14.77 -42.04 37.07
CA GLY A 9 13.46 -42.65 37.07
C GLY A 9 13.01 -43.08 35.68
N PRO A 10 13.01 -44.38 35.35
CA PRO A 10 12.47 -44.85 34.08
C PRO A 10 10.99 -45.19 34.25
N VAL A 11 10.12 -44.67 33.38
CA VAL A 11 8.78 -45.24 33.19
C VAL A 11 8.58 -45.43 31.69
N LEU A 12 8.69 -46.70 31.31
CA LEU A 12 8.17 -47.23 30.07
C LEU A 12 6.64 -47.12 30.12
N ALA A 13 6.05 -46.40 29.17
CA ALA A 13 4.65 -46.55 28.84
C ALA A 13 4.54 -46.78 27.33
N LEU A 14 4.37 -48.06 27.03
CA LEU A 14 4.06 -48.61 25.73
C LEU A 14 2.62 -48.19 25.35
N GLY A 15 2.45 -47.14 24.56
CA GLY A 15 1.19 -46.66 24.02
C GLY A 15 1.10 -46.99 22.55
N MET A 16 0.36 -48.05 22.23
CA MET A 16 -0.03 -48.50 20.91
C MET A 16 -1.00 -47.45 20.31
N LEU A 17 -0.55 -46.56 19.43
CA LEU A 17 -1.42 -45.67 18.69
C LEU A 17 -1.73 -46.26 17.34
N LEU A 18 -2.99 -46.69 17.19
CA LEU A 18 -3.59 -47.06 15.89
C LEU A 18 -3.52 -45.89 14.94
N ALA A 19 -2.76 -46.04 13.87
CA ALA A 19 -2.77 -45.14 12.75
C ALA A 19 -4.09 -45.28 11.99
N ALA A 20 -5.03 -44.40 12.28
CA ALA A 20 -6.17 -44.18 11.40
C ALA A 20 -5.65 -43.42 10.17
N CYS A 21 -5.49 -44.13 9.06
CA CYS A 21 -5.31 -43.51 7.76
C CYS A 21 -6.59 -42.75 7.40
N SER A 22 -6.62 -41.48 7.76
CA SER A 22 -7.61 -40.56 7.24
C SER A 22 -7.15 -40.15 5.84
N SER A 23 -7.74 -40.79 4.82
CA SER A 23 -7.56 -40.35 3.42
C SER A 23 -8.18 -38.98 3.30
N ALA A 24 -7.35 -37.93 3.28
CA ALA A 24 -7.80 -36.62 2.88
C ALA A 24 -8.35 -36.68 1.46
N PRO A 25 -9.50 -36.07 1.18
CA PRO A 25 -9.99 -35.99 -0.19
C PRO A 25 -8.98 -35.22 -1.03
N GLU A 26 -8.57 -35.83 -2.13
CA GLU A 26 -7.70 -35.24 -3.13
C GLU A 26 -8.29 -33.89 -3.59
N PRO A 27 -7.56 -32.79 -3.54
CA PRO A 27 -8.07 -31.50 -4.00
C PRO A 27 -8.43 -31.65 -5.50
N ALA A 28 -9.64 -31.25 -5.86
CA ALA A 28 -10.10 -31.26 -7.24
C ALA A 28 -9.10 -30.49 -8.13
N PRO A 29 -8.80 -30.96 -9.34
CA PRO A 29 -7.91 -30.26 -10.24
C PRO A 29 -8.43 -28.84 -10.49
N PRO A 30 -7.54 -27.84 -10.53
CA PRO A 30 -7.95 -26.47 -10.82
C PRO A 30 -8.69 -26.44 -12.16
N PRO A 31 -9.76 -25.63 -12.27
CA PRO A 31 -10.46 -25.49 -13.56
C PRO A 31 -9.46 -24.99 -14.62
N PRO A 32 -9.58 -25.40 -15.87
CA PRO A 32 -8.73 -24.98 -16.94
C PRO A 32 -8.72 -23.42 -16.97
N PRO A 33 -7.57 -22.80 -17.25
CA PRO A 33 -7.51 -21.34 -17.34
C PRO A 33 -8.57 -20.89 -18.35
N ALA A 34 -9.50 -20.06 -17.88
CA ALA A 34 -10.47 -19.43 -18.75
C ALA A 34 -9.68 -18.70 -19.84
N THR A 35 -9.89 -19.08 -21.08
CA THR A 35 -9.37 -18.37 -22.23
C THR A 35 -9.75 -16.90 -22.05
N PRO A 36 -8.82 -15.94 -22.01
CA PRO A 36 -9.19 -14.55 -21.91
C PRO A 36 -10.00 -14.21 -23.16
N THR A 37 -11.32 -14.21 -23.03
CA THR A 37 -12.18 -13.56 -24.01
C THR A 37 -11.75 -12.10 -23.97
N ALA A 38 -11.09 -11.64 -25.05
CA ALA A 38 -10.71 -10.24 -25.20
C ALA A 38 -11.95 -9.40 -24.88
N PRO A 39 -11.90 -8.50 -23.91
CA PRO A 39 -13.01 -7.61 -23.65
C PRO A 39 -13.32 -6.87 -24.94
N PRO A 40 -14.62 -6.65 -25.28
CA PRO A 40 -14.95 -5.81 -26.42
C PRO A 40 -14.20 -4.50 -26.23
N ALA A 41 -13.54 -4.05 -27.30
CA ALA A 41 -12.81 -2.80 -27.30
C ALA A 41 -13.80 -1.71 -26.87
N ILE A 42 -13.78 -1.40 -25.56
CA ILE A 42 -14.51 -0.25 -25.04
C ILE A 42 -13.77 0.93 -25.66
N ALA A 43 -14.43 1.58 -26.62
CA ALA A 43 -13.95 2.84 -27.15
C ALA A 43 -13.64 3.72 -25.93
N LEU A 44 -12.38 4.09 -25.77
CA LEU A 44 -11.94 5.02 -24.72
C LEU A 44 -12.90 6.21 -24.78
N PRO A 45 -13.52 6.61 -23.68
CA PRO A 45 -14.31 7.82 -23.67
C PRO A 45 -13.44 8.94 -24.22
N PRO A 46 -13.97 9.83 -25.06
CA PRO A 46 -13.20 10.94 -25.62
C PRO A 46 -12.54 11.65 -24.44
N LYS A 47 -11.23 11.86 -24.57
CA LYS A 47 -10.44 12.62 -23.59
C LYS A 47 -11.24 13.89 -23.28
N PRO A 48 -11.56 14.18 -22.01
CA PRO A 48 -12.26 15.41 -21.67
C PRO A 48 -11.56 16.58 -22.36
N PRO A 49 -12.28 17.55 -22.93
CA PRO A 49 -11.66 18.74 -23.48
C PRO A 49 -10.71 19.29 -22.43
N ALA A 50 -9.52 19.72 -22.88
CA ALA A 50 -8.54 20.33 -22.00
C ALA A 50 -9.28 21.37 -21.17
N SER A 51 -9.38 21.08 -19.87
CA SER A 51 -10.11 21.93 -18.92
C SER A 51 -9.60 23.36 -19.09
N GLU A 52 -10.55 24.31 -19.25
CA GLU A 52 -10.30 25.72 -19.03
C GLU A 52 -9.40 25.90 -17.82
N PRO A 53 -8.56 26.95 -17.75
CA PRO A 53 -7.64 27.14 -16.66
C PRO A 53 -8.40 27.02 -15.33
N GLU A 54 -8.37 25.83 -14.74
CA GLU A 54 -9.03 25.56 -13.47
C GLU A 54 -8.51 26.60 -12.50
N LYS A 55 -9.44 27.36 -11.91
CA LYS A 55 -9.14 28.23 -10.80
C LYS A 55 -8.26 27.42 -9.83
N ASP A 56 -7.06 27.91 -9.57
CA ASP A 56 -6.13 27.25 -8.66
C ASP A 56 -6.70 27.23 -7.24
N LEU A 57 -7.55 26.23 -6.97
CA LEU A 57 -8.27 26.09 -5.71
C LEU A 57 -7.37 25.54 -4.60
N CYS A 58 -6.29 24.84 -4.96
CA CYS A 58 -5.41 24.20 -4.01
C CYS A 58 -4.08 24.93 -3.78
N GLY A 59 -3.79 26.04 -4.51
CA GLY A 59 -2.53 26.76 -4.43
C GLY A 59 -1.39 26.06 -5.18
N LEU A 60 -1.72 25.33 -6.26
CA LEU A 60 -0.77 24.54 -7.04
C LEU A 60 0.38 25.40 -7.61
N LYS A 61 0.08 26.62 -8.09
CA LYS A 61 1.08 27.50 -8.68
C LYS A 61 2.18 27.85 -7.69
N ASP A 62 1.82 28.20 -6.47
CA ASP A 62 2.78 28.55 -5.42
C ASP A 62 3.52 27.29 -4.93
N ALA A 63 2.82 26.16 -4.89
CA ALA A 63 3.37 24.88 -4.46
C ALA A 63 4.42 24.30 -5.43
N GLN A 64 4.42 24.69 -6.71
CA GLN A 64 5.45 24.26 -7.66
C GLN A 64 6.88 24.62 -7.18
N ALA A 65 7.02 25.68 -6.41
CA ALA A 65 8.29 26.06 -5.83
C ALA A 65 8.85 25.07 -4.79
N PHE A 66 8.06 24.11 -4.35
CA PHE A 66 8.49 23.06 -3.42
C PHE A 66 9.14 21.87 -4.12
N VAL A 67 8.91 21.68 -5.40
CA VAL A 67 9.52 20.59 -6.18
C VAL A 67 11.03 20.69 -6.13
N GLY A 68 11.71 19.59 -5.84
CA GLY A 68 13.17 19.55 -5.66
C GLY A 68 13.67 19.95 -4.27
N LYS A 69 12.80 20.44 -3.39
CA LYS A 69 13.18 20.78 -2.01
C LYS A 69 12.96 19.61 -1.05
N PRO A 70 13.73 19.51 0.04
CA PRO A 70 13.47 18.50 1.06
C PRO A 70 12.15 18.79 1.78
N ARG A 71 11.39 17.74 2.10
CA ARG A 71 10.10 17.85 2.81
C ARG A 71 10.19 18.61 4.14
N THR A 72 11.36 18.62 4.76
CA THR A 72 11.62 19.32 6.02
C THR A 72 11.65 20.85 5.87
N SER A 73 11.82 21.35 4.64
CA SER A 73 11.78 22.78 4.33
C SER A 73 10.40 23.30 3.94
N LEU A 74 9.38 22.43 3.93
CA LEU A 74 8.02 22.85 3.66
C LEU A 74 7.50 23.72 4.80
N PRO A 75 6.80 24.83 4.50
CA PRO A 75 6.16 25.63 5.53
C PRO A 75 5.02 24.83 6.20
N ALA A 76 4.71 25.18 7.44
CA ALA A 76 3.53 24.64 8.08
C ALA A 76 2.25 25.07 7.31
N PRO A 77 1.35 24.15 6.98
CA PRO A 77 0.13 24.50 6.27
C PRO A 77 -0.78 25.37 7.13
N VAL A 78 -1.37 26.39 6.53
CA VAL A 78 -2.38 27.24 7.19
C VAL A 78 -3.62 26.41 7.54
N ASP A 79 -4.00 25.51 6.64
CA ASP A 79 -5.08 24.55 6.85
C ASP A 79 -4.57 23.11 6.58
N PRO A 80 -4.30 22.34 7.64
CA PRO A 80 -3.81 20.96 7.49
C PRO A 80 -4.78 20.03 6.76
N SER A 81 -6.09 20.32 6.77
CA SER A 81 -7.08 19.50 6.07
C SER A 81 -6.99 19.62 4.55
N ARG A 82 -6.42 20.71 4.07
CA ARG A 82 -6.21 21.00 2.65
C ARG A 82 -4.82 20.63 2.14
N TRP A 83 -3.95 20.11 3.00
CA TRP A 83 -2.63 19.65 2.62
C TRP A 83 -2.48 18.17 2.92
N ARG A 84 -1.92 17.41 1.96
CA ARG A 84 -1.52 16.04 2.14
C ARG A 84 -0.06 15.91 1.72
N VAL A 85 0.80 15.51 2.65
CA VAL A 85 2.21 15.22 2.38
C VAL A 85 2.39 13.71 2.49
N ALA A 86 2.75 13.06 1.40
CA ALA A 86 2.90 11.61 1.33
C ALA A 86 4.13 11.23 0.51
N CYS A 87 4.65 10.03 0.69
CA CYS A 87 5.69 9.53 -0.20
C CYS A 87 5.09 9.01 -1.52
N THR A 88 5.86 9.01 -2.59
CA THR A 88 5.43 8.56 -3.93
C THR A 88 4.98 7.09 -3.97
N THR A 89 5.49 6.28 -3.05
CA THR A 89 5.17 4.84 -2.91
C THR A 89 4.24 4.53 -1.74
N CYS A 90 3.87 5.54 -0.95
CA CYS A 90 2.96 5.35 0.18
C CYS A 90 1.52 5.13 -0.29
N PRO A 91 0.77 4.21 0.34
CA PRO A 91 -0.65 4.09 0.08
C PRO A 91 -1.38 5.37 0.52
N VAL A 92 -2.22 5.91 -0.34
CA VAL A 92 -3.07 7.06 -0.05
C VAL A 92 -4.53 6.71 -0.30
N THR A 93 -5.43 7.34 0.43
CA THR A 93 -6.87 7.19 0.22
C THR A 93 -7.30 7.83 -1.11
N MET A 94 -8.28 7.20 -1.78
CA MET A 94 -8.78 7.62 -3.09
C MET A 94 -9.86 8.72 -2.99
N ASP A 95 -9.81 9.55 -1.97
CA ASP A 95 -10.72 10.66 -1.74
C ASP A 95 -10.22 11.92 -2.47
N TYR A 96 -10.66 12.12 -3.69
CA TYR A 96 -10.33 13.31 -4.47
C TYR A 96 -10.98 14.57 -3.90
N ARG A 97 -10.18 15.65 -3.78
CA ARG A 97 -10.67 16.98 -3.36
C ARG A 97 -9.92 18.06 -4.15
N ALA A 98 -10.62 18.75 -5.02
CA ALA A 98 -10.02 19.76 -5.90
C ALA A 98 -9.33 20.92 -5.13
N ASP A 99 -9.73 21.16 -3.89
CA ASP A 99 -9.17 22.19 -3.00
C ASP A 99 -8.00 21.69 -2.15
N ARG A 100 -7.65 20.39 -2.24
CA ARG A 100 -6.52 19.82 -1.48
C ARG A 100 -5.24 19.77 -2.30
N LEU A 101 -4.16 20.25 -1.73
CA LEU A 101 -2.82 20.13 -2.26
C LEU A 101 -2.18 18.82 -1.80
N ASN A 102 -1.77 17.98 -2.73
CA ASN A 102 -0.97 16.80 -2.47
C ASN A 102 0.49 17.11 -2.82
N ILE A 103 1.39 16.90 -1.86
CA ILE A 103 2.83 17.06 -2.00
C ILE A 103 3.45 15.67 -1.88
N LEU A 104 4.02 15.18 -2.96
CA LEU A 104 4.61 13.85 -3.04
C LEU A 104 6.13 13.92 -2.98
N PHE A 105 6.72 13.23 -2.03
CA PHE A 105 8.17 13.17 -1.86
C PHE A 105 8.71 11.75 -2.07
N ASN A 106 9.97 11.65 -2.46
CA ASN A 106 10.67 10.38 -2.53
C ASN A 106 10.94 9.85 -1.11
N ALA A 107 10.59 8.58 -0.85
CA ALA A 107 10.69 7.97 0.47
C ALA A 107 12.14 7.89 0.99
N ASP A 108 13.11 7.66 0.09
CA ASP A 108 14.51 7.45 0.43
C ASP A 108 15.26 8.76 0.65
N THR A 109 15.00 9.75 -0.21
CA THR A 109 15.74 11.03 -0.21
C THR A 109 15.02 12.12 0.57
N GLY A 110 13.71 11.98 0.79
CA GLY A 110 12.88 13.01 1.40
C GLY A 110 12.64 14.24 0.51
N VAL A 111 13.04 14.20 -0.77
CA VAL A 111 12.89 15.32 -1.72
C VAL A 111 11.52 15.30 -2.37
N VAL A 112 10.88 16.46 -2.45
CA VAL A 112 9.58 16.62 -3.13
C VAL A 112 9.76 16.41 -4.63
N GLN A 113 8.99 15.50 -5.20
CA GLN A 113 9.04 15.16 -6.62
C GLN A 113 7.87 15.73 -7.41
N GLU A 114 6.70 15.79 -6.80
CA GLU A 114 5.48 16.20 -7.47
C GLU A 114 4.55 16.96 -6.52
N VAL A 115 3.84 17.93 -7.05
CA VAL A 115 2.72 18.60 -6.38
C VAL A 115 1.51 18.61 -7.31
N LYS A 116 0.33 18.31 -6.76
CA LYS A 116 -0.94 18.26 -7.52
C LYS A 116 -2.13 18.52 -6.64
N CYS A 117 -3.24 18.99 -7.24
CA CYS A 117 -4.54 19.06 -6.58
C CYS A 117 -5.20 17.66 -6.54
N GLY A 118 -6.01 17.37 -5.49
CA GLY A 118 -6.81 16.14 -5.47
C GLY A 118 -6.91 15.39 -4.17
#